data_953cdabb71a4220e5881f6d95b1ce475
#
_entry.id   953cdabb71a4220e5881f6d95b1ce475
#
_cell.length_a   1.000
_cell.length_b   1.000
_cell.length_c   1.000
_cell.angle_alpha   90.00
_cell.angle_beta   90.00
_cell.angle_gamma   90.00
#
_symmetry.space_group_name_H-M   'P 1'
#
loop_
_entity.id
_entity.type
_entity.pdbx_description
1 polymer ?
#
loop_
_entity_poly.entity_id
_entity_poly.type
_entity_poly.pdbx_seq_one_letter_code
_entity_poly.pdbx_strand_id
1 'polypeptide(L)'
;MKIVIAGGAGTLGRDLVKHFATQGNEVVVLSRRNVSVEGARVLVWDGRSVSEDWARELQDSVLLNLSGELVDRVPTKANIDLLERSRVEPTNTLVQAARQFGTPKLWLQMSTLAIYGDAGDQILTEASLPANGPRQMAGVAKAWEAASADASSIRKVILRTAVVLQPGTPALNRLVRITKLFLGGQVASGKQWVSWIDYRDFIRALDFIMKDESLNGIVHVTSPNPVQNKTLMRELRRALERPWSPPTPAFLIRVGARVLFRTDPLLALTGRRATPMKLLERGFHFQFGSIDQALKDL
;
A
#
# COMPACT_ATOMS: atom_id res chain seq x y z
N MET A 1 19.48 13.88 -1.70
CA MET A 1 19.82 12.52 -2.13
C MET A 1 19.06 12.18 -3.40
N LYS A 2 19.43 11.09 -4.12
CA LYS A 2 18.66 10.62 -5.27
C LYS A 2 17.65 9.55 -4.83
N ILE A 3 16.39 9.73 -5.23
CA ILE A 3 15.29 8.81 -4.92
C ILE A 3 14.68 8.32 -6.24
N VAL A 4 14.71 7.01 -6.46
CA VAL A 4 14.08 6.36 -7.63
C VAL A 4 12.77 5.71 -7.21
N ILE A 5 11.66 6.09 -7.85
CA ILE A 5 10.33 5.57 -7.51
C ILE A 5 9.76 4.81 -8.70
N ALA A 6 9.81 3.49 -8.65
CA ALA A 6 9.14 2.64 -9.64
C ALA A 6 7.62 2.64 -9.36
N GLY A 7 6.83 3.05 -10.35
CA GLY A 7 5.38 3.25 -10.18
C GLY A 7 5.00 4.61 -9.58
N GLY A 8 5.93 5.57 -9.51
CA GLY A 8 5.72 6.89 -8.92
C GLY A 8 4.69 7.80 -9.62
N ALA A 9 4.23 7.43 -10.81
CA ALA A 9 3.17 8.17 -11.51
C ALA A 9 1.74 7.89 -11.00
N GLY A 10 1.55 6.93 -10.09
CA GLY A 10 0.29 6.65 -9.42
C GLY A 10 -0.09 7.70 -8.37
N THR A 11 -1.31 7.62 -7.81
CA THR A 11 -1.83 8.59 -6.83
C THR A 11 -0.88 8.74 -5.64
N LEU A 12 -0.58 7.65 -4.94
CA LEU A 12 0.33 7.67 -3.79
C LEU A 12 1.75 8.12 -4.19
N GLY A 13 2.22 7.67 -5.38
CA GLY A 13 3.54 8.01 -5.88
C GLY A 13 3.71 9.50 -6.15
N ARG A 14 2.69 10.18 -6.68
CA ARG A 14 2.75 11.64 -6.95
C ARG A 14 2.91 12.47 -5.67
N ASP A 15 2.22 12.09 -4.59
CA ASP A 15 2.36 12.79 -3.31
C ASP A 15 3.74 12.56 -2.69
N LEU A 16 4.29 11.35 -2.83
CA LEU A 16 5.66 11.06 -2.43
C LEU A 16 6.69 11.85 -3.26
N VAL A 17 6.50 11.93 -4.58
CA VAL A 17 7.36 12.75 -5.45
C VAL A 17 7.35 14.20 -5.00
N LYS A 18 6.16 14.79 -4.82
CA LYS A 18 6.01 16.16 -4.35
C LYS A 18 6.71 16.38 -3.03
N HIS A 19 6.49 15.48 -2.07
CA HIS A 19 7.12 15.55 -0.75
C HIS A 19 8.64 15.50 -0.81
N PHE A 20 9.21 14.53 -1.51
CA PHE A 20 10.67 14.39 -1.59
C PHE A 20 11.33 15.52 -2.40
N ALA A 21 10.69 15.98 -3.46
CA ALA A 21 11.19 17.11 -4.25
C ALA A 21 11.22 18.41 -3.42
N THR A 22 10.19 18.69 -2.60
CA THR A 22 10.16 19.87 -1.73
C THR A 22 11.23 19.83 -0.64
N GLN A 23 11.75 18.66 -0.30
CA GLN A 23 12.89 18.48 0.59
C GLN A 23 14.26 18.62 -0.12
N GLY A 24 14.29 18.99 -1.39
CA GLY A 24 15.52 19.17 -2.17
C GLY A 24 16.16 17.87 -2.65
N ASN A 25 15.42 16.76 -2.69
CA ASN A 25 15.91 15.52 -3.25
C ASN A 25 15.76 15.51 -4.78
N GLU A 26 16.71 14.87 -5.47
CA GLU A 26 16.55 14.51 -6.87
C GLU A 26 15.60 13.30 -6.96
N VAL A 27 14.45 13.48 -7.63
CA VAL A 27 13.47 12.40 -7.75
C VAL A 27 13.38 11.91 -9.20
N VAL A 28 13.57 10.61 -9.39
CA VAL A 28 13.41 9.92 -10.67
C VAL A 28 12.23 8.96 -10.58
N VAL A 29 11.30 9.07 -11.52
CA VAL A 29 10.13 8.19 -11.58
C VAL A 29 10.28 7.23 -12.74
N LEU A 30 10.20 5.93 -12.48
CA LEU A 30 10.07 4.91 -13.52
C LEU A 30 8.58 4.69 -13.80
N SER A 31 8.14 4.97 -15.01
CA SER A 31 6.74 4.87 -15.44
C SER A 31 6.61 4.13 -16.77
N ARG A 32 5.58 3.29 -16.90
CA ARG A 32 5.25 2.61 -18.17
C ARG A 32 4.69 3.56 -19.24
N ARG A 33 4.36 4.78 -18.85
CA ARG A 33 3.81 5.81 -19.76
C ARG A 33 4.69 7.05 -19.72
N ASN A 34 4.81 7.70 -20.84
CA ASN A 34 5.40 9.03 -20.89
C ASN A 34 4.39 10.04 -20.31
N VAL A 35 4.56 10.37 -19.04
CA VAL A 35 3.69 11.29 -18.29
C VAL A 35 4.53 12.29 -17.54
N SER A 36 4.06 13.51 -17.39
CA SER A 36 4.69 14.48 -16.51
C SER A 36 4.31 14.23 -15.06
N VAL A 37 5.30 14.26 -14.16
CA VAL A 37 5.13 14.26 -12.71
C VAL A 37 5.91 15.44 -12.17
N GLU A 38 5.18 16.40 -11.60
CA GLU A 38 5.79 17.61 -11.05
C GLU A 38 6.81 17.26 -9.96
N GLY A 39 8.00 17.84 -10.05
CA GLY A 39 9.09 17.59 -9.10
C GLY A 39 9.92 16.34 -9.37
N ALA A 40 9.70 15.64 -10.49
CA ALA A 40 10.50 14.47 -10.86
C ALA A 40 10.91 14.44 -12.33
N ARG A 41 12.04 13.83 -12.59
CA ARG A 41 12.44 13.38 -13.93
C ARG A 41 11.80 12.01 -14.19
N VAL A 42 11.00 11.90 -15.25
CA VAL A 42 10.32 10.64 -15.59
C VAL A 42 11.11 9.91 -16.67
N LEU A 43 11.41 8.64 -16.40
CA LEU A 43 12.01 7.72 -17.36
C LEU A 43 10.99 6.63 -17.71
N VAL A 44 10.85 6.39 -19.01
CA VAL A 44 9.94 5.36 -19.49
C VAL A 44 10.62 4.00 -19.39
N TRP A 45 9.93 3.04 -18.80
CA TRP A 45 10.33 1.64 -18.72
C TRP A 45 9.12 0.73 -18.94
N ASP A 46 9.34 -0.50 -19.33
CA ASP A 46 8.25 -1.47 -19.55
C ASP A 46 7.96 -2.34 -18.31
N GLY A 47 8.86 -2.29 -17.29
CA GLY A 47 8.83 -3.13 -16.10
C GLY A 47 9.21 -4.59 -16.35
N ARG A 48 9.85 -4.90 -17.48
CA ARG A 48 10.22 -6.25 -17.92
C ARG A 48 11.64 -6.36 -18.44
N SER A 49 12.10 -5.32 -19.10
CA SER A 49 13.42 -5.27 -19.75
C SER A 49 14.34 -4.30 -19.01
N VAL A 50 15.58 -4.72 -18.80
CA VAL A 50 16.61 -3.83 -18.26
C VAL A 50 17.17 -2.99 -19.39
N SER A 51 17.16 -1.65 -19.21
CA SER A 51 17.82 -0.69 -20.09
C SER A 51 18.76 0.18 -19.26
N GLU A 52 19.94 0.43 -19.79
CA GLU A 52 20.95 1.29 -19.17
C GLU A 52 20.42 2.70 -18.87
N ASP A 53 19.51 3.22 -19.73
CA ASP A 53 18.96 4.58 -19.63
C ASP A 53 18.29 4.88 -18.28
N TRP A 54 17.68 3.87 -17.66
CA TRP A 54 17.05 4.02 -16.35
C TRP A 54 17.77 3.23 -15.24
N ALA A 55 18.44 2.13 -15.59
CA ALA A 55 19.02 1.22 -14.60
C ALA A 55 20.19 1.86 -13.83
N ARG A 56 20.98 2.72 -14.48
CA ARG A 56 22.06 3.50 -13.82
C ARG A 56 21.57 4.44 -12.73
N GLU A 57 20.29 4.82 -12.74
CA GLU A 57 19.71 5.65 -11.69
C GLU A 57 19.66 4.93 -10.34
N LEU A 58 19.71 3.61 -10.33
CA LEU A 58 19.67 2.81 -9.11
C LEU A 58 20.95 2.96 -8.28
N GLN A 59 22.10 3.27 -8.93
CA GLN A 59 23.38 3.40 -8.24
C GLN A 59 23.31 4.47 -7.15
N ASP A 60 23.66 4.09 -5.93
CA ASP A 60 23.71 4.97 -4.74
C ASP A 60 22.40 5.69 -4.38
N SER A 61 21.28 5.23 -4.92
CA SER A 61 19.94 5.81 -4.70
C SER A 61 19.21 5.18 -3.51
N VAL A 62 18.09 5.82 -3.13
CA VAL A 62 16.98 5.17 -2.43
C VAL A 62 15.99 4.69 -3.48
N LEU A 63 15.83 3.39 -3.62
CA LEU A 63 14.82 2.80 -4.50
C LEU A 63 13.54 2.51 -3.74
N LEU A 64 12.44 3.10 -4.17
CA LEU A 64 11.08 2.81 -3.68
C LEU A 64 10.29 2.08 -4.77
N ASN A 65 10.01 0.81 -4.57
CA ASN A 65 9.23 0.00 -5.50
C ASN A 65 7.74 -0.03 -5.13
N LEU A 66 6.94 0.78 -5.82
CA LEU A 66 5.47 0.86 -5.72
C LEU A 66 4.77 0.15 -6.89
N SER A 67 5.50 -0.57 -7.73
CA SER A 67 4.96 -1.17 -8.96
C SER A 67 3.87 -2.18 -8.65
N GLY A 68 2.72 -2.05 -9.32
CA GLY A 68 1.61 -2.97 -9.18
C GLY A 68 0.29 -2.42 -9.71
N GLU A 69 -0.59 -3.30 -10.16
CA GLU A 69 -1.96 -2.97 -10.54
C GLU A 69 -2.85 -2.83 -9.30
N LEU A 70 -3.94 -2.06 -9.43
CA LEU A 70 -4.94 -1.94 -8.37
C LEU A 70 -5.54 -3.30 -8.03
N VAL A 71 -5.63 -3.60 -6.74
CA VAL A 71 -6.18 -4.87 -6.21
C VAL A 71 -7.70 -4.97 -6.34
N ASP A 72 -8.35 -3.89 -6.70
CA ASP A 72 -9.79 -3.73 -6.81
C ASP A 72 -10.34 -4.38 -8.09
N ARG A 73 -10.32 -5.72 -8.13
CA ARG A 73 -10.74 -6.55 -9.26
C ARG A 73 -11.45 -7.81 -8.77
N VAL A 74 -12.40 -8.33 -9.57
CA VAL A 74 -13.00 -9.65 -9.30
C VAL A 74 -11.89 -10.71 -9.33
N PRO A 75 -11.81 -11.63 -8.35
CA PRO A 75 -10.72 -12.59 -8.23
C PRO A 75 -10.85 -13.76 -9.21
N THR A 76 -10.89 -13.47 -10.52
CA THR A 76 -10.74 -14.47 -11.57
C THR A 76 -9.28 -14.89 -11.69
N LYS A 77 -9.02 -16.08 -12.25
CA LYS A 77 -7.65 -16.54 -12.50
C LYS A 77 -6.84 -15.49 -13.27
N ALA A 78 -7.40 -14.93 -14.35
CA ALA A 78 -6.74 -13.90 -15.16
C ALA A 78 -6.39 -12.63 -14.35
N ASN A 79 -7.30 -12.17 -13.49
CA ASN A 79 -7.04 -10.99 -12.65
C ASN A 79 -6.02 -11.29 -11.55
N ILE A 80 -6.03 -12.49 -10.95
CA ILE A 80 -5.04 -12.90 -9.95
C ILE A 80 -3.65 -12.96 -10.60
N ASP A 81 -3.55 -13.59 -11.77
CA ASP A 81 -2.31 -13.68 -12.53
C ASP A 81 -1.81 -12.28 -12.97
N LEU A 82 -2.72 -11.36 -13.31
CA LEU A 82 -2.38 -9.96 -13.60
C LEU A 82 -1.83 -9.25 -12.36
N LEU A 83 -2.49 -9.39 -11.20
CA LEU A 83 -2.04 -8.79 -9.95
C LEU A 83 -0.64 -9.29 -9.55
N GLU A 84 -0.38 -10.58 -9.71
CA GLU A 84 0.92 -11.19 -9.42
C GLU A 84 1.99 -10.70 -10.41
N ARG A 85 1.77 -10.83 -11.71
CA ARG A 85 2.72 -10.40 -12.75
C ARG A 85 3.05 -8.92 -12.67
N SER A 86 2.04 -8.07 -12.44
CA SER A 86 2.26 -6.60 -12.34
C SER A 86 3.17 -6.17 -11.19
N ARG A 87 3.47 -7.08 -10.26
CA ARG A 87 4.35 -6.88 -9.12
C ARG A 87 5.66 -7.63 -9.26
N VAL A 88 5.58 -8.89 -9.62
CA VAL A 88 6.73 -9.80 -9.72
C VAL A 88 7.65 -9.41 -10.89
N GLU A 89 7.09 -9.20 -12.10
CA GLU A 89 7.90 -8.83 -13.27
C GLU A 89 8.71 -7.55 -13.04
N PRO A 90 8.10 -6.40 -12.65
CA PRO A 90 8.87 -5.20 -12.40
C PRO A 90 9.90 -5.34 -11.27
N THR A 91 9.57 -6.10 -10.22
CA THR A 91 10.50 -6.33 -9.11
C THR A 91 11.71 -7.12 -9.56
N ASN A 92 11.53 -8.21 -10.33
CA ASN A 92 12.62 -8.99 -10.91
C ASN A 92 13.50 -8.14 -11.84
N THR A 93 12.88 -7.27 -12.65
CA THR A 93 13.61 -6.35 -13.54
C THR A 93 14.47 -5.37 -12.75
N LEU A 94 13.94 -4.80 -11.65
CA LEU A 94 14.72 -3.95 -10.76
C LEU A 94 15.86 -4.70 -10.08
N VAL A 95 15.64 -5.95 -9.64
CA VAL A 95 16.68 -6.81 -9.05
C VAL A 95 17.80 -7.06 -10.05
N GLN A 96 17.46 -7.39 -11.29
CA GLN A 96 18.42 -7.61 -12.36
C GLN A 96 19.21 -6.33 -12.70
N ALA A 97 18.52 -5.20 -12.78
CA ALA A 97 19.14 -3.91 -13.04
C ALA A 97 20.12 -3.50 -11.92
N ALA A 98 19.72 -3.69 -10.65
CA ALA A 98 20.57 -3.39 -9.51
C ALA A 98 21.87 -4.22 -9.51
N ARG A 99 21.80 -5.47 -9.96
CA ARG A 99 22.99 -6.34 -10.10
C ARG A 99 23.93 -5.92 -11.23
N GLN A 100 23.39 -5.40 -12.32
CA GLN A 100 24.15 -5.09 -13.54
C GLN A 100 24.70 -3.66 -13.57
N PHE A 101 23.94 -2.69 -13.06
CA PHE A 101 24.21 -1.26 -13.28
C PHE A 101 24.45 -0.47 -12.01
N GLY A 102 24.18 -1.03 -10.83
CA GLY A 102 24.51 -0.38 -9.59
C GLY A 102 23.51 -0.60 -8.46
N THR A 103 24.08 -0.70 -7.27
CA THR A 103 23.38 -1.10 -6.07
C THR A 103 22.76 0.10 -5.36
N PRO A 104 21.44 0.11 -5.07
CA PRO A 104 20.82 1.11 -4.21
C PRO A 104 21.39 1.08 -2.79
N LYS A 105 21.53 2.24 -2.14
CA LYS A 105 21.86 2.33 -0.71
C LYS A 105 20.73 1.79 0.15
N LEU A 106 19.50 2.04 -0.27
CA LEU A 106 18.30 1.58 0.41
C LEU A 106 17.28 1.09 -0.62
N TRP A 107 16.75 -0.11 -0.41
CA TRP A 107 15.61 -0.66 -1.15
C TRP A 107 14.38 -0.70 -0.27
N LEU A 108 13.40 0.14 -0.57
CA LEU A 108 12.06 0.13 0.03
C LEU A 108 11.13 -0.67 -0.87
N GLN A 109 10.85 -1.90 -0.46
CA GLN A 109 9.95 -2.81 -1.19
C GLN A 109 8.54 -2.69 -0.64
N MET A 110 7.61 -2.19 -1.45
CA MET A 110 6.20 -2.20 -1.06
C MET A 110 5.68 -3.63 -0.93
N SER A 111 4.89 -3.86 0.09
CA SER A 111 4.12 -5.06 0.35
C SER A 111 2.79 -4.66 1.02
N THR A 112 2.06 -5.62 1.55
CA THR A 112 0.74 -5.38 2.14
C THR A 112 0.47 -6.25 3.35
N LEU A 113 -0.31 -5.74 4.30
CA LEU A 113 -0.85 -6.54 5.42
C LEU A 113 -1.83 -7.63 4.95
N ALA A 114 -2.28 -7.60 3.69
CA ALA A 114 -3.10 -8.68 3.11
C ALA A 114 -2.36 -10.03 3.05
N ILE A 115 -1.04 -10.03 3.22
CA ILE A 115 -0.21 -11.23 3.33
C ILE A 115 -0.62 -12.13 4.51
N TYR A 116 -1.28 -11.56 5.52
CA TYR A 116 -1.76 -12.31 6.69
C TYR A 116 -3.16 -12.93 6.51
N GLY A 117 -3.77 -12.79 5.33
CA GLY A 117 -5.11 -13.33 5.07
C GLY A 117 -6.19 -12.71 5.97
N ASP A 118 -7.16 -13.53 6.40
CA ASP A 118 -8.13 -13.15 7.44
C ASP A 118 -7.62 -13.65 8.79
N ALA A 119 -7.25 -12.73 9.67
CA ALA A 119 -6.60 -13.04 10.94
C ALA A 119 -7.56 -12.95 12.15
N GLY A 120 -8.87 -12.69 11.92
CA GLY A 120 -9.83 -12.52 13.02
C GLY A 120 -9.37 -11.46 14.02
N ASP A 121 -9.35 -11.81 15.31
CA ASP A 121 -8.93 -10.91 16.41
C ASP A 121 -7.44 -10.97 16.73
N GLN A 122 -6.66 -11.80 16.03
CA GLN A 122 -5.22 -11.93 16.26
C GLN A 122 -4.51 -10.59 16.05
N ILE A 123 -3.68 -10.20 17.01
CA ILE A 123 -2.77 -9.06 16.86
C ILE A 123 -1.58 -9.49 16.02
N LEU A 124 -1.37 -8.80 14.91
CA LEU A 124 -0.30 -9.07 13.96
C LEU A 124 0.84 -8.08 14.16
N THR A 125 2.04 -8.61 14.26
CA THR A 125 3.31 -7.87 14.36
C THR A 125 4.22 -8.26 13.19
N GLU A 126 5.36 -7.61 13.05
CA GLU A 126 6.36 -7.92 12.03
C GLU A 126 6.92 -9.35 12.15
N ALA A 127 6.79 -9.99 13.33
CA ALA A 127 7.15 -11.37 13.57
C ALA A 127 6.07 -12.40 13.18
N SER A 128 4.85 -11.93 12.84
CA SER A 128 3.76 -12.82 12.47
C SER A 128 4.01 -13.50 11.12
N LEU A 129 3.64 -14.77 11.02
CA LEU A 129 3.83 -15.56 9.81
C LEU A 129 2.77 -15.22 8.75
N PRO A 130 3.14 -15.21 7.45
CA PRO A 130 2.20 -15.08 6.35
C PRO A 130 1.16 -16.21 6.31
N ALA A 131 -0.09 -15.88 5.96
CA ALA A 131 -1.14 -16.87 5.79
C ALA A 131 -0.93 -17.75 4.52
N ASN A 132 -1.58 -18.93 4.51
CA ASN A 132 -1.55 -19.81 3.33
C ASN A 132 -2.52 -19.40 2.22
N GLY A 133 -3.41 -18.44 2.46
CA GLY A 133 -4.38 -17.96 1.46
C GLY A 133 -5.14 -16.72 1.96
N PRO A 134 -6.04 -16.21 1.15
CA PRO A 134 -6.35 -16.62 -0.22
C PRO A 134 -5.28 -16.18 -1.24
N ARG A 135 -5.26 -16.82 -2.44
CA ARG A 135 -4.22 -16.58 -3.45
C ARG A 135 -4.16 -15.12 -3.92
N GLN A 136 -5.31 -14.48 -4.15
CA GLN A 136 -5.39 -13.09 -4.59
C GLN A 136 -4.93 -12.05 -3.55
N MET A 137 -4.72 -12.44 -2.31
CA MET A 137 -4.21 -11.59 -1.23
C MET A 137 -2.85 -12.10 -0.75
N ALA A 138 -2.85 -13.10 0.13
CA ALA A 138 -1.62 -13.63 0.73
C ALA A 138 -0.68 -14.25 -0.33
N GLY A 139 -1.22 -14.95 -1.34
CA GLY A 139 -0.42 -15.54 -2.40
C GLY A 139 0.31 -14.49 -3.23
N VAL A 140 -0.40 -13.48 -3.73
CA VAL A 140 0.19 -12.38 -4.50
C VAL A 140 1.22 -11.60 -3.68
N ALA A 141 0.93 -11.33 -2.40
CA ALA A 141 1.85 -10.61 -1.52
C ALA A 141 3.14 -11.41 -1.27
N LYS A 142 3.03 -12.73 -1.02
CA LYS A 142 4.21 -13.61 -0.85
C LYS A 142 5.06 -13.67 -2.12
N ALA A 143 4.44 -13.81 -3.29
CA ALA A 143 5.17 -13.79 -4.56
C ALA A 143 5.90 -12.45 -4.79
N TRP A 144 5.27 -11.34 -4.41
CA TRP A 144 5.86 -10.02 -4.51
C TRP A 144 7.09 -9.85 -3.59
N GLU A 145 6.97 -10.24 -2.31
CA GLU A 145 8.10 -10.20 -1.38
C GLU A 145 9.24 -11.11 -1.84
N ALA A 146 8.90 -12.35 -2.29
CA ALA A 146 9.88 -13.31 -2.79
C ALA A 146 10.64 -12.80 -4.02
N ALA A 147 10.00 -12.08 -4.94
CA ALA A 147 10.65 -11.48 -6.10
C ALA A 147 11.77 -10.50 -5.73
N SER A 148 11.73 -9.91 -4.54
CA SER A 148 12.78 -9.02 -4.02
C SER A 148 13.77 -9.72 -3.09
N ALA A 149 13.69 -11.03 -2.89
CA ALA A 149 14.53 -11.73 -1.91
C ALA A 149 16.01 -11.50 -2.17
N ASP A 150 16.42 -11.66 -3.43
CA ASP A 150 17.81 -11.55 -3.88
C ASP A 150 18.19 -10.14 -4.34
N ALA A 151 17.45 -9.11 -3.94
CA ALA A 151 17.75 -7.73 -4.32
C ALA A 151 19.10 -7.29 -3.75
N SER A 152 20.00 -6.87 -4.63
CA SER A 152 21.24 -6.22 -4.23
C SER A 152 20.95 -4.81 -3.70
N SER A 153 21.22 -4.58 -2.43
CA SER A 153 21.13 -3.27 -1.78
C SER A 153 21.93 -3.29 -0.49
N ILE A 154 22.44 -2.13 -0.05
CA ILE A 154 23.13 -2.04 1.24
C ILE A 154 22.15 -2.31 2.37
N ARG A 155 20.92 -1.79 2.26
CA ARG A 155 19.82 -2.00 3.21
C ARG A 155 18.51 -2.25 2.47
N LYS A 156 17.72 -3.20 2.96
CA LYS A 156 16.40 -3.51 2.39
C LYS A 156 15.32 -3.49 3.48
N VAL A 157 14.21 -2.82 3.19
CA VAL A 157 13.03 -2.78 4.04
C VAL A 157 11.80 -3.20 3.23
N ILE A 158 11.05 -4.16 3.74
CA ILE A 158 9.77 -4.62 3.20
C ILE A 158 8.66 -3.91 3.95
N LEU A 159 7.93 -3.05 3.26
CA LEU A 159 6.87 -2.21 3.80
C LEU A 159 5.53 -2.97 3.73
N ARG A 160 5.17 -3.75 4.76
CA ARG A 160 3.83 -4.35 4.85
C ARG A 160 2.83 -3.27 5.24
N THR A 161 2.23 -2.67 4.23
CA THR A 161 1.41 -1.47 4.37
C THR A 161 -0.07 -1.81 4.54
N ALA A 162 -0.73 -1.08 5.42
CA ALA A 162 -2.17 -1.08 5.63
C ALA A 162 -2.91 -0.36 4.49
N VAL A 163 -4.24 -0.23 4.62
CA VAL A 163 -5.02 0.63 3.74
C VAL A 163 -4.60 2.09 3.97
N VAL A 164 -4.00 2.71 2.97
CA VAL A 164 -3.64 4.14 3.03
C VAL A 164 -4.89 4.96 2.76
N LEU A 165 -5.31 5.73 3.76
CA LEU A 165 -6.43 6.65 3.65
C LEU A 165 -5.94 7.94 3.00
N GLN A 166 -6.10 8.01 1.69
CA GLN A 166 -5.68 9.14 0.86
C GLN A 166 -6.87 9.63 0.03
N PRO A 167 -7.23 10.92 0.10
CA PRO A 167 -8.23 11.51 -0.78
C PRO A 167 -7.88 11.28 -2.25
N GLY A 168 -8.89 11.06 -3.09
CA GLY A 168 -8.68 10.79 -4.52
C GLY A 168 -8.36 9.34 -4.88
N THR A 169 -8.07 8.45 -3.90
CA THR A 169 -7.86 7.04 -4.19
C THR A 169 -9.17 6.31 -4.49
N PRO A 170 -9.18 5.32 -5.41
CA PRO A 170 -10.39 4.60 -5.77
C PRO A 170 -11.10 3.95 -4.56
N ALA A 171 -10.34 3.41 -3.61
CA ALA A 171 -10.89 2.75 -2.43
C ALA A 171 -11.63 3.74 -1.52
N LEU A 172 -10.98 4.85 -1.14
CA LEU A 172 -11.60 5.87 -0.28
C LEU A 172 -12.75 6.59 -0.99
N ASN A 173 -12.57 6.96 -2.27
CA ASN A 173 -13.63 7.61 -3.05
C ASN A 173 -14.89 6.74 -3.14
N ARG A 174 -14.74 5.41 -3.25
CA ARG A 174 -15.87 4.48 -3.24
C ARG A 174 -16.58 4.50 -1.88
N LEU A 175 -15.84 4.39 -0.78
CA LEU A 175 -16.42 4.46 0.57
C LEU A 175 -17.15 5.80 0.79
N VAL A 176 -16.55 6.92 0.40
CA VAL A 176 -17.17 8.24 0.45
C VAL A 176 -18.46 8.29 -0.37
N ARG A 177 -18.42 7.80 -1.61
CA ARG A 177 -19.59 7.80 -2.50
C ARG A 177 -20.75 7.00 -1.95
N ILE A 178 -20.53 5.74 -1.51
CA ILE A 178 -21.60 4.92 -0.95
C ILE A 178 -22.13 5.52 0.35
N THR A 179 -21.29 6.14 1.18
CA THR A 179 -21.70 6.80 2.42
C THR A 179 -22.57 8.03 2.13
N LYS A 180 -22.21 8.86 1.14
CA LYS A 180 -23.03 9.99 0.70
C LYS A 180 -24.42 9.56 0.19
N LEU A 181 -24.53 8.35 -0.35
CA LEU A 181 -25.79 7.75 -0.80
C LEU A 181 -26.55 7.00 0.32
N PHE A 182 -26.20 7.19 1.59
CA PHE A 182 -26.80 6.50 2.75
C PHE A 182 -26.65 4.97 2.75
N LEU A 183 -25.66 4.45 2.01
CA LEU A 183 -25.29 3.03 1.95
C LEU A 183 -24.00 2.72 2.73
N GLY A 184 -23.53 3.68 3.54
CA GLY A 184 -22.32 3.58 4.36
C GLY A 184 -22.51 2.87 5.70
N GLY A 185 -23.37 1.85 5.77
CA GLY A 185 -23.53 1.02 6.96
C GLY A 185 -22.35 0.07 7.19
N GLN A 186 -22.32 -0.56 8.37
CA GLN A 186 -21.34 -1.60 8.62
C GLN A 186 -21.52 -2.77 7.65
N VAL A 187 -20.40 -3.41 7.29
CA VAL A 187 -20.40 -4.60 6.42
C VAL A 187 -20.54 -5.86 7.26
N ALA A 188 -21.56 -6.68 6.98
CA ALA A 188 -21.90 -7.90 7.72
C ALA A 188 -21.98 -7.63 9.23
N SER A 189 -21.22 -8.35 10.07
CA SER A 189 -21.18 -8.14 11.52
C SER A 189 -20.47 -6.82 11.91
N GLY A 190 -19.69 -6.22 11.00
CA GLY A 190 -18.89 -5.05 11.29
C GLY A 190 -17.70 -5.30 12.24
N LYS A 191 -17.47 -6.57 12.65
CA LYS A 191 -16.41 -6.94 13.60
C LYS A 191 -15.03 -7.12 12.98
N GLN A 192 -14.96 -7.28 11.65
CA GLN A 192 -13.67 -7.43 10.96
C GLN A 192 -12.77 -6.20 11.19
N TRP A 193 -11.52 -6.46 11.54
CA TRP A 193 -10.54 -5.42 11.81
C TRP A 193 -10.02 -4.79 10.52
N VAL A 194 -9.88 -3.49 10.54
CA VAL A 194 -9.29 -2.70 9.46
C VAL A 194 -8.03 -2.04 10.00
N SER A 195 -6.88 -2.51 9.53
CA SER A 195 -5.63 -1.77 9.67
C SER A 195 -5.56 -0.71 8.59
N TRP A 196 -5.24 0.51 8.98
CA TRP A 196 -5.24 1.70 8.14
C TRP A 196 -4.07 2.60 8.51
N ILE A 197 -3.73 3.52 7.63
CA ILE A 197 -2.80 4.61 7.92
C ILE A 197 -3.25 5.85 7.15
N ASP A 198 -3.15 7.03 7.77
CA ASP A 198 -3.30 8.30 7.07
C ASP A 198 -2.14 8.48 6.08
N TYR A 199 -2.40 9.01 4.89
CA TYR A 199 -1.36 9.17 3.87
C TYR A 199 -0.22 10.08 4.31
N ARG A 200 -0.50 11.08 5.16
CA ARG A 200 0.51 11.99 5.73
C ARG A 200 1.46 11.25 6.67
N ASP A 201 0.92 10.39 7.53
CA ASP A 201 1.73 9.54 8.39
C ASP A 201 2.44 8.43 7.61
N PHE A 202 1.86 7.95 6.50
CA PHE A 202 2.56 7.03 5.59
C PHE A 202 3.82 7.69 5.00
N ILE A 203 3.72 8.92 4.50
CA ILE A 203 4.86 9.67 3.97
C ILE A 203 5.92 9.91 5.06
N ARG A 204 5.50 10.35 6.26
CA ARG A 204 6.38 10.56 7.41
C ARG A 204 7.07 9.27 7.88
N ALA A 205 6.35 8.15 7.83
CA ALA A 205 6.94 6.85 8.16
C ALA A 205 8.04 6.45 7.17
N LEU A 206 7.87 6.74 5.88
CA LEU A 206 8.94 6.53 4.89
C LEU A 206 10.15 7.41 5.17
N ASP A 207 9.97 8.70 5.46
CA ASP A 207 11.07 9.59 5.87
C ASP A 207 11.80 9.06 7.10
N PHE A 208 11.06 8.60 8.09
CA PHE A 208 11.62 8.03 9.32
C PHE A 208 12.42 6.75 9.02
N ILE A 209 11.86 5.83 8.23
CA ILE A 209 12.54 4.60 7.81
C ILE A 209 13.80 4.91 7.01
N MET A 210 13.78 5.94 6.16
CA MET A 210 14.96 6.34 5.38
C MET A 210 16.09 6.85 6.27
N LYS A 211 15.77 7.59 7.33
CA LYS A 211 16.73 8.19 8.27
C LYS A 211 17.25 7.21 9.33
N ASP A 212 16.41 6.30 9.81
CA ASP A 212 16.81 5.29 10.80
C ASP A 212 17.43 4.07 10.12
N GLU A 213 18.75 4.04 10.04
CA GLU A 213 19.51 2.96 9.38
C GLU A 213 19.36 1.61 10.08
N SER A 214 18.92 1.57 11.34
CA SER A 214 18.69 0.33 12.08
C SER A 214 17.44 -0.42 11.64
N LEU A 215 16.48 0.28 11.00
CA LEU A 215 15.27 -0.32 10.46
C LEU A 215 15.59 -1.11 9.20
N ASN A 216 15.44 -2.43 9.27
CA ASN A 216 15.65 -3.36 8.16
C ASN A 216 14.62 -4.49 8.17
N GLY A 217 14.59 -5.28 7.09
CA GLY A 217 13.66 -6.40 6.92
C GLY A 217 12.22 -5.92 6.89
N ILE A 218 11.30 -6.66 7.52
CA ILE A 218 9.86 -6.35 7.52
C ILE A 218 9.57 -5.20 8.50
N VAL A 219 8.81 -4.21 8.02
CA VAL A 219 8.25 -3.10 8.81
C VAL A 219 6.77 -2.97 8.49
N HIS A 220 5.93 -2.94 9.51
CA HIS A 220 4.50 -2.62 9.35
C HIS A 220 4.31 -1.12 9.22
N VAL A 221 3.73 -0.69 8.11
CA VAL A 221 3.37 0.72 7.87
C VAL A 221 1.86 0.86 8.02
N THR A 222 1.44 1.03 9.27
CA THR A 222 0.02 1.09 9.70
C THR A 222 -0.12 2.01 10.90
N SER A 223 -1.32 2.59 11.10
CA SER A 223 -1.66 3.26 12.37
C SER A 223 -1.56 2.28 13.54
N PRO A 224 -1.16 2.74 14.74
CA PRO A 224 -1.12 1.90 15.93
C PRO A 224 -2.52 1.49 16.44
N ASN A 225 -3.57 2.14 15.95
CA ASN A 225 -4.95 1.96 16.37
C ASN A 225 -5.83 1.39 15.24
N PRO A 226 -5.71 0.08 14.92
CA PRO A 226 -6.64 -0.57 14.00
C PRO A 226 -8.06 -0.49 14.56
N VAL A 227 -9.06 -0.37 13.69
CA VAL A 227 -10.47 -0.26 14.11
C VAL A 227 -11.31 -1.36 13.50
N GLN A 228 -12.44 -1.70 14.13
CA GLN A 228 -13.42 -2.57 13.51
C GLN A 228 -14.16 -1.83 12.38
N ASN A 229 -14.62 -2.57 11.36
CA ASN A 229 -15.34 -1.98 10.23
C ASN A 229 -16.54 -1.12 10.68
N LYS A 230 -17.29 -1.57 11.69
CA LYS A 230 -18.40 -0.77 12.25
C LYS A 230 -17.96 0.62 12.73
N THR A 231 -16.77 0.71 13.33
CA THR A 231 -16.19 1.98 13.81
C THR A 231 -15.75 2.83 12.62
N LEU A 232 -14.98 2.26 11.66
CA LEU A 232 -14.59 2.98 10.45
C LEU A 232 -15.81 3.59 9.73
N MET A 233 -16.87 2.79 9.51
CA MET A 233 -18.07 3.27 8.81
C MET A 233 -18.84 4.30 9.61
N ARG A 234 -18.84 4.21 10.94
CA ARG A 234 -19.44 5.23 11.81
C ARG A 234 -18.70 6.55 11.71
N GLU A 235 -17.36 6.55 11.84
CA GLU A 235 -16.56 7.79 11.77
C GLU A 235 -16.60 8.38 10.36
N LEU A 236 -16.62 7.56 9.32
CA LEU A 236 -16.79 8.04 7.94
C LEU A 236 -18.16 8.72 7.74
N ARG A 237 -19.24 8.16 8.31
CA ARG A 237 -20.55 8.82 8.27
C ARG A 237 -20.54 10.14 9.03
N ARG A 238 -19.86 10.21 10.18
CA ARG A 238 -19.73 11.48 10.94
C ARG A 238 -19.00 12.54 10.11
N ALA A 239 -17.87 12.20 9.54
CA ALA A 239 -17.08 13.11 8.71
C ALA A 239 -17.85 13.63 7.48
N LEU A 240 -18.80 12.84 6.97
CA LEU A 240 -19.63 13.19 5.81
C LEU A 240 -21.03 13.68 6.17
N GLU A 241 -21.30 13.94 7.45
CA GLU A 241 -22.61 14.40 7.98
C GLU A 241 -23.79 13.51 7.56
N ARG A 242 -23.58 12.19 7.62
CA ARG A 242 -24.60 11.18 7.34
C ARG A 242 -24.96 10.41 8.61
N PRO A 243 -26.09 10.74 9.30
CA PRO A 243 -26.35 10.28 10.66
C PRO A 243 -26.59 8.77 10.75
N TRP A 244 -27.16 8.18 9.71
CA TRP A 244 -27.52 6.77 9.71
C TRP A 244 -27.36 6.12 8.33
N SER A 245 -27.07 4.81 8.34
CA SER A 245 -27.12 3.93 7.17
C SER A 245 -27.39 2.50 7.64
N PRO A 246 -28.21 1.73 6.92
CA PRO A 246 -28.48 0.34 7.27
C PRO A 246 -27.22 -0.51 7.15
N PRO A 247 -27.04 -1.54 7.99
CA PRO A 247 -25.98 -2.52 7.82
C PRO A 247 -26.17 -3.28 6.50
N THR A 248 -25.06 -3.57 5.82
CA THR A 248 -25.09 -4.31 4.56
C THR A 248 -24.83 -5.79 4.82
N PRO A 249 -25.81 -6.70 4.65
CA PRO A 249 -25.62 -8.14 4.84
C PRO A 249 -24.50 -8.71 3.95
N ALA A 250 -23.80 -9.74 4.45
CA ALA A 250 -22.64 -10.34 3.74
C ALA A 250 -23.01 -10.89 2.34
N PHE A 251 -24.22 -11.41 2.15
CA PHE A 251 -24.64 -11.92 0.85
C PHE A 251 -24.77 -10.79 -0.19
N LEU A 252 -25.27 -9.61 0.22
CA LEU A 252 -25.35 -8.44 -0.66
C LEU A 252 -23.96 -7.93 -1.02
N ILE A 253 -22.99 -7.97 -0.09
CA ILE A 253 -21.60 -7.66 -0.39
C ILE A 253 -21.02 -8.64 -1.40
N ARG A 254 -21.25 -9.97 -1.25
CA ARG A 254 -20.75 -10.98 -2.19
C ARG A 254 -21.29 -10.81 -3.60
N VAL A 255 -22.56 -10.48 -3.75
CA VAL A 255 -23.20 -10.26 -5.05
C VAL A 255 -22.83 -8.88 -5.60
N GLY A 256 -23.06 -7.83 -4.81
CA GLY A 256 -22.84 -6.43 -5.22
C GLY A 256 -21.37 -6.12 -5.56
N ALA A 257 -20.43 -6.68 -4.80
CA ALA A 257 -19.00 -6.53 -5.10
C ALA A 257 -18.67 -7.06 -6.49
N ARG A 258 -19.18 -8.22 -6.89
CA ARG A 258 -18.87 -8.81 -8.19
C ARG A 258 -19.63 -8.14 -9.33
N VAL A 259 -20.92 -7.87 -9.16
CA VAL A 259 -21.79 -7.40 -10.24
C VAL A 259 -21.70 -5.89 -10.41
N LEU A 260 -21.88 -5.14 -9.32
CA LEU A 260 -21.98 -3.69 -9.35
C LEU A 260 -20.59 -3.01 -9.27
N PHE A 261 -19.73 -3.48 -8.38
CA PHE A 261 -18.43 -2.84 -8.11
C PHE A 261 -17.26 -3.51 -8.83
N ARG A 262 -17.46 -4.69 -9.43
CA ARG A 262 -16.43 -5.49 -10.12
C ARG A 262 -15.16 -5.69 -9.30
N THR A 263 -15.32 -5.96 -8.01
CA THR A 263 -14.25 -6.08 -7.02
C THR A 263 -14.33 -7.41 -6.25
N ASP A 264 -13.27 -7.71 -5.48
CA ASP A 264 -13.25 -8.87 -4.59
C ASP A 264 -14.03 -8.57 -3.30
N PRO A 265 -15.09 -9.33 -2.98
CA PRO A 265 -15.84 -9.15 -1.73
C PRO A 265 -14.99 -9.40 -0.47
N LEU A 266 -13.91 -10.19 -0.55
CA LEU A 266 -13.03 -10.45 0.58
C LEU A 266 -12.28 -9.19 1.05
N LEU A 267 -12.11 -8.18 0.20
CA LEU A 267 -11.54 -6.89 0.61
C LEU A 267 -12.36 -6.20 1.72
N ALA A 268 -13.68 -6.43 1.74
CA ALA A 268 -14.57 -5.87 2.74
C ALA A 268 -14.95 -6.87 3.88
N LEU A 269 -14.84 -8.16 3.62
CA LEU A 269 -15.32 -9.20 4.54
C LEU A 269 -14.23 -9.81 5.43
N THR A 270 -12.94 -9.61 5.11
CA THR A 270 -11.80 -10.10 5.90
C THR A 270 -11.15 -8.98 6.70
N GLY A 271 -10.52 -9.33 7.83
CA GLY A 271 -9.92 -8.37 8.72
C GLY A 271 -8.48 -8.69 9.11
N ARG A 272 -7.76 -7.64 9.51
CA ARG A 272 -6.40 -7.72 10.05
C ARG A 272 -6.24 -6.68 11.13
N ARG A 273 -5.71 -7.11 12.28
CA ARG A 273 -5.41 -6.25 13.42
C ARG A 273 -3.89 -6.14 13.57
N ALA A 274 -3.26 -5.29 12.76
CA ALA A 274 -1.82 -5.14 12.75
C ALA A 274 -1.35 -3.95 13.58
N THR A 275 -0.18 -4.13 14.22
CA THR A 275 0.50 -3.09 15.00
C THR A 275 1.87 -2.81 14.38
N PRO A 276 2.30 -1.54 14.27
CA PRO A 276 3.61 -1.15 13.75
C PRO A 276 4.67 -1.18 14.85
N MET A 277 4.99 -2.40 15.38
CA MET A 277 5.85 -2.53 16.57
C MET A 277 7.20 -1.88 16.37
N LYS A 278 7.88 -2.14 15.25
CA LYS A 278 9.19 -1.57 14.98
C LYS A 278 9.19 -0.04 14.91
N LEU A 279 8.18 0.56 14.30
CA LEU A 279 8.07 2.03 14.26
C LEU A 279 7.87 2.61 15.65
N LEU A 280 7.02 2.00 16.47
CA LEU A 280 6.76 2.44 17.85
C LEU A 280 8.00 2.28 18.74
N GLU A 281 8.68 1.15 18.68
CA GLU A 281 9.91 0.87 19.45
C GLU A 281 11.05 1.83 19.11
N ARG A 282 11.07 2.35 17.86
CA ARG A 282 12.03 3.37 17.40
C ARG A 282 11.58 4.80 17.65
N GLY A 283 10.44 5.00 18.29
CA GLY A 283 9.95 6.33 18.66
C GLY A 283 9.27 7.10 17.52
N PHE A 284 8.75 6.42 16.50
CA PHE A 284 7.93 7.10 15.50
C PHE A 284 6.61 7.57 16.10
N HIS A 285 6.32 8.87 15.98
CA HIS A 285 5.09 9.47 16.47
C HIS A 285 4.10 9.71 15.34
N PHE A 286 2.93 9.04 15.44
CA PHE A 286 1.82 9.23 14.52
C PHE A 286 1.09 10.54 14.83
N GLN A 287 0.89 11.41 13.82
CA GLN A 287 0.13 12.65 13.95
C GLN A 287 -1.37 12.41 13.78
N PHE A 288 -1.72 11.43 12.97
CA PHE A 288 -3.09 11.04 12.66
C PHE A 288 -3.34 9.62 13.17
N GLY A 289 -3.10 9.42 14.47
CA GLY A 289 -3.17 8.08 15.08
C GLY A 289 -4.59 7.57 15.31
N SER A 290 -5.61 8.44 15.31
CA SER A 290 -7.02 8.05 15.46
C SER A 290 -7.79 8.20 14.15
N ILE A 291 -8.77 7.31 13.92
CA ILE A 291 -9.52 7.23 12.66
C ILE A 291 -10.36 8.48 12.38
N ASP A 292 -10.88 9.12 13.41
CA ASP A 292 -11.63 10.37 13.30
C ASP A 292 -10.73 11.52 12.83
N GLN A 293 -9.49 11.61 13.33
CA GLN A 293 -8.50 12.59 12.85
C GLN A 293 -8.15 12.36 11.36
N ALA A 294 -7.95 11.11 10.96
CA ALA A 294 -7.61 10.77 9.58
C ALA A 294 -8.74 11.05 8.57
N LEU A 295 -9.99 11.02 9.02
CA LEU A 295 -11.17 11.26 8.18
C LEU A 295 -11.70 12.69 8.23
N LYS A 296 -11.10 13.58 9.05
CA LYS A 296 -11.61 14.94 9.30
C LYS A 296 -11.63 15.82 8.05
N ASP A 297 -10.70 15.59 7.12
CA ASP A 297 -10.52 16.43 5.92
C ASP A 297 -11.22 15.86 4.66
N LEU A 298 -12.29 15.03 4.83
CA LEU A 298 -13.05 14.40 3.74
C LEU A 298 -14.20 15.27 3.23
#